data_bd463435046f893eae8c570dd0be0e38
#
_entry.id   bd463435046f893eae8c570dd0be0e38
#
_cell.length_a   1.000
_cell.length_b   1.000
_cell.length_c   1.000
_cell.angle_alpha   90.00
_cell.angle_beta   90.00
_cell.angle_gamma   90.00
#
_symmetry.space_group_name_H-M   'P 1'
#
loop_
_entity.id
_entity.type
_entity.pdbx_description
1 polymer ?
#
loop_
_entity_poly.entity_id
_entity_poly.type
_entity_poly.pdbx_seq_one_letter_code
_entity_poly.pdbx_strand_id
1 'polypeptide(L)'
;LEDSRKEMRGEITVKLQAASAAYLNMELSYNIENAGWFPFYDIRAESTSEPIQLNYKASVYQQSGIDWDDVKLVLSTGDPNTNNFKPNLQPKYLNFVSRNYKRSSAVSRSNYKYNPTVRSVSGIVTDDSGAPLPGVNIGQTGSSNGTTTDFDGKYRIAVNSSGGNELRYTYIGFETQSIPVYASMMNVQLEANEEALDEVVVVGYGDQKRNAAVGALAGKVSGVAIQPASYNENVQAKEESLTNTRFEIKKRYSIASNSDITTIEIDAFDLQASYQHYAAPELNENVFLTATVTDWERYDLLQGEANIYFEGSYAGKTAISPLATTDSLEISLGIDPNIIVKREKKDNFKSKSFLGGTRVVAKAFEISVRNNKNSTVNLILEDRIPVSQNKEIKVSDQETADAEYTEETGILKWKLELAPKASVTKNFSFEVRYPKGRNINL
;
A
#
# COMPACT_ATOMS: atom_id res chain seq x y z
N LEU A 1 31.85 37.50 -5.42
CA LEU A 1 31.32 37.06 -6.72
C LEU A 1 29.94 36.51 -6.49
N GLU A 2 28.93 37.36 -6.56
CA GLU A 2 27.51 37.00 -6.57
C GLU A 2 27.24 36.22 -7.86
N ASP A 3 26.93 34.95 -7.70
CA ASP A 3 26.48 34.07 -8.77
C ASP A 3 25.02 34.46 -9.09
N SER A 4 24.84 35.42 -9.98
CA SER A 4 23.52 35.77 -10.49
C SER A 4 23.02 34.63 -11.37
N ARG A 5 22.43 33.59 -10.76
CA ARG A 5 21.60 32.62 -11.48
C ARG A 5 20.49 33.40 -12.16
N LYS A 6 20.57 33.53 -13.47
CA LYS A 6 19.46 34.05 -14.29
C LYS A 6 18.26 33.08 -14.08
N GLU A 7 17.35 33.49 -13.23
CA GLU A 7 16.04 32.87 -13.15
C GLU A 7 15.38 33.00 -14.52
N MET A 8 15.03 31.87 -15.14
CA MET A 8 14.25 31.89 -16.37
C MET A 8 12.84 32.37 -16.02
N ARG A 9 12.47 33.54 -16.48
CA ARG A 9 11.13 34.12 -16.31
C ARG A 9 10.39 34.03 -17.62
N GLY A 10 9.16 33.50 -17.59
CA GLY A 10 8.21 33.63 -18.70
C GLY A 10 7.66 35.05 -18.76
N GLU A 11 7.62 35.63 -19.92
CA GLU A 11 7.03 36.96 -20.15
C GLU A 11 5.90 36.84 -21.16
N ILE A 12 4.74 37.40 -20.82
CA ILE A 12 3.58 37.46 -21.71
C ILE A 12 3.39 38.92 -22.09
N THR A 13 3.66 39.26 -23.35
CA THR A 13 3.51 40.61 -23.88
C THR A 13 2.21 40.72 -24.68
N VAL A 14 1.30 41.57 -24.25
CA VAL A 14 0.04 41.85 -24.96
C VAL A 14 0.08 43.26 -25.55
N LYS A 15 -0.04 43.36 -26.88
CA LYS A 15 -0.15 44.65 -27.56
C LYS A 15 -1.61 45.04 -27.72
N LEU A 16 -1.98 46.15 -27.16
CA LEU A 16 -3.33 46.70 -27.25
C LEU A 16 -3.33 47.94 -28.10
N GLN A 17 -4.34 48.15 -28.94
CA GLN A 17 -4.57 49.33 -29.71
C GLN A 17 -6.02 49.76 -29.53
N ALA A 18 -6.25 51.02 -29.12
CA ALA A 18 -7.58 51.59 -28.98
C ALA A 18 -7.66 52.87 -29.79
N ALA A 19 -8.77 53.08 -30.48
CA ALA A 19 -9.02 54.30 -31.27
C ALA A 19 -9.37 55.52 -30.39
N SER A 20 -9.81 55.27 -29.15
CA SER A 20 -10.12 56.27 -28.13
C SER A 20 -9.86 55.70 -26.74
N ALA A 21 -9.90 56.51 -25.69
CA ALA A 21 -9.81 56.04 -24.32
C ALA A 21 -10.94 55.02 -24.01
N ALA A 22 -10.59 53.84 -23.59
CA ALA A 22 -11.50 52.76 -23.30
C ALA A 22 -11.03 51.98 -22.04
N TYR A 23 -11.98 51.40 -21.30
CA TYR A 23 -11.70 50.42 -20.25
C TYR A 23 -11.73 49.04 -20.87
N LEU A 24 -10.73 48.25 -20.60
CA LEU A 24 -10.62 46.87 -21.06
C LEU A 24 -10.46 45.95 -19.84
N ASN A 25 -11.36 45.00 -19.71
CA ASN A 25 -11.16 43.89 -18.82
C ASN A 25 -10.40 42.80 -19.58
N MET A 26 -9.28 42.37 -19.05
CA MET A 26 -8.47 41.32 -19.64
C MET A 26 -8.32 40.18 -18.64
N GLU A 27 -8.66 38.98 -19.09
CA GLU A 27 -8.42 37.75 -18.35
C GLU A 27 -7.24 37.01 -18.98
N LEU A 28 -6.31 36.56 -18.14
CA LEU A 28 -5.15 35.81 -18.54
C LEU A 28 -5.19 34.44 -17.92
N SER A 29 -5.15 33.40 -18.75
CA SER A 29 -5.05 32.00 -18.32
C SER A 29 -3.77 31.39 -18.84
N TYR A 30 -3.05 30.69 -18.00
CA TYR A 30 -1.82 29.98 -18.37
C TYR A 30 -1.62 28.73 -17.53
N ASN A 31 -0.87 27.77 -18.07
CA ASN A 31 -0.48 26.56 -17.36
C ASN A 31 0.89 26.75 -16.75
N ILE A 32 1.06 26.24 -15.54
CA ILE A 32 2.34 26.17 -14.86
C ILE A 32 2.65 24.72 -14.50
N GLU A 33 3.91 24.37 -14.61
CA GLU A 33 4.44 23.11 -14.09
C GLU A 33 4.77 23.26 -12.60
N ASN A 34 5.04 22.15 -11.92
CA ASN A 34 5.44 22.12 -10.51
C ASN A 34 4.38 22.66 -9.52
N ALA A 35 3.11 22.56 -9.86
CA ALA A 35 2.01 22.75 -8.94
C ALA A 35 1.01 21.61 -9.06
N GLY A 36 0.41 21.23 -7.94
CA GLY A 36 -0.54 20.13 -7.93
C GLY A 36 -1.05 19.79 -6.54
N TRP A 37 -1.79 18.71 -6.46
CA TRP A 37 -2.33 18.23 -5.22
C TRP A 37 -2.43 16.71 -5.20
N PHE A 38 -2.47 16.13 -4.00
CA PHE A 38 -2.70 14.70 -3.75
C PHE A 38 -3.79 14.54 -2.71
N PRO A 39 -4.68 13.56 -2.88
CA PRO A 39 -5.66 13.21 -1.86
C PRO A 39 -4.96 12.65 -0.62
N PHE A 40 -5.51 13.01 0.51
CA PHE A 40 -5.06 12.57 1.82
C PHE A 40 -6.26 12.42 2.73
N TYR A 41 -6.24 11.44 3.62
CA TYR A 41 -7.38 11.13 4.46
C TYR A 41 -6.99 11.02 5.93
N ASP A 42 -7.92 11.44 6.81
CA ASP A 42 -7.90 11.02 8.20
C ASP A 42 -9.14 10.16 8.46
N ILE A 43 -8.90 8.94 8.90
CA ILE A 43 -9.93 7.97 9.28
C ILE A 43 -9.99 7.93 10.79
N ARG A 44 -11.15 8.23 11.37
CA ARG A 44 -11.38 8.27 12.82
C ARG A 44 -12.51 7.32 13.19
N ALA A 45 -12.20 6.36 14.06
CA ALA A 45 -13.19 5.48 14.66
C ALA A 45 -13.11 5.65 16.19
N GLU A 46 -14.16 6.22 16.77
CA GLU A 46 -14.23 6.46 18.22
C GLU A 46 -14.61 5.17 18.97
N SER A 47 -15.37 4.30 18.34
CA SER A 47 -15.74 2.99 18.88
C SER A 47 -16.13 2.02 17.78
N THR A 48 -16.32 0.75 18.11
CA THR A 48 -16.81 -0.27 17.17
C THR A 48 -18.33 -0.28 17.00
N SER A 49 -19.04 0.64 17.62
CA SER A 49 -20.50 0.77 17.54
C SER A 49 -20.95 2.03 16.79
N GLU A 50 -20.02 2.88 16.41
CA GLU A 50 -20.27 4.13 15.71
C GLU A 50 -19.74 4.11 14.28
N PRO A 51 -20.28 4.95 13.38
CA PRO A 51 -19.73 5.13 12.04
C PRO A 51 -18.29 5.60 12.09
N ILE A 52 -17.52 5.24 11.08
CA ILE A 52 -16.17 5.77 10.87
C ILE A 52 -16.27 7.16 10.25
N GLN A 53 -15.63 8.14 10.85
CA GLN A 53 -15.49 9.46 10.25
C GLN A 53 -14.30 9.48 9.31
N LEU A 54 -14.54 9.76 8.03
CA LEU A 54 -13.52 9.95 7.00
C LEU A 54 -13.42 11.44 6.68
N ASN A 55 -12.30 12.06 7.00
CA ASN A 55 -12.00 13.42 6.58
C ASN A 55 -11.16 13.38 5.30
N TYR A 56 -11.73 13.85 4.20
CA TYR A 56 -11.10 13.94 2.91
C TYR A 56 -10.37 15.26 2.77
N LYS A 57 -9.07 15.21 2.52
CA LYS A 57 -8.17 16.35 2.46
C LYS A 57 -7.35 16.34 1.17
N ALA A 58 -6.89 17.51 0.78
CA ALA A 58 -5.90 17.70 -0.27
C ALA A 58 -4.58 18.21 0.32
N SER A 59 -3.51 17.58 -0.06
CA SER A 59 -2.14 18.09 0.13
C SER A 59 -1.76 18.88 -1.11
N VAL A 60 -1.85 20.19 -1.06
CA VAL A 60 -1.56 21.10 -2.18
C VAL A 60 -0.13 21.62 -2.06
N TYR A 61 0.60 21.60 -3.16
CA TYR A 61 1.95 22.15 -3.28
C TYR A 61 2.08 23.00 -4.52
N GLN A 62 2.97 23.98 -4.47
CA GLN A 62 3.36 24.74 -5.65
C GLN A 62 4.82 25.21 -5.56
N GLN A 63 5.47 25.26 -6.70
CA GLN A 63 6.81 25.79 -6.91
C GLN A 63 6.84 26.54 -8.25
N SER A 64 5.92 27.51 -8.41
CA SER A 64 5.76 28.26 -9.65
C SER A 64 6.73 29.46 -9.77
N GLY A 65 7.44 29.76 -8.68
CA GLY A 65 8.31 30.96 -8.59
C GLY A 65 7.59 32.22 -8.10
N ILE A 66 6.27 32.16 -7.86
CA ILE A 66 5.45 33.27 -7.36
C ILE A 66 4.53 32.71 -6.25
N ASP A 67 4.46 33.43 -5.13
CA ASP A 67 3.51 33.10 -4.06
C ASP A 67 2.09 33.37 -4.54
N TRP A 68 1.17 32.48 -4.16
CA TRP A 68 -0.25 32.62 -4.43
C TRP A 68 -0.91 33.22 -3.19
N ASP A 69 -1.27 34.49 -3.25
CA ASP A 69 -1.88 35.22 -2.13
C ASP A 69 -3.37 35.31 -2.30
N ASP A 70 -4.14 34.88 -1.29
CA ASP A 70 -5.60 34.96 -1.21
C ASP A 70 -6.30 34.46 -2.48
N VAL A 71 -5.87 33.31 -3.00
CA VAL A 71 -6.39 32.76 -4.26
C VAL A 71 -7.61 31.86 -4.01
N LYS A 72 -8.54 31.84 -4.97
CA LYS A 72 -9.60 30.85 -5.06
C LYS A 72 -9.05 29.58 -5.68
N LEU A 73 -9.23 28.46 -5.02
CA LEU A 73 -8.73 27.17 -5.47
C LEU A 73 -9.88 26.32 -6.04
N VAL A 74 -9.56 25.65 -7.15
CA VAL A 74 -10.35 24.57 -7.72
C VAL A 74 -9.42 23.38 -7.88
N LEU A 75 -9.69 22.30 -7.15
CA LEU A 75 -8.94 21.06 -7.27
C LEU A 75 -9.57 20.19 -8.35
N SER A 76 -8.78 19.68 -9.27
CA SER A 76 -9.26 18.83 -10.36
C SER A 76 -8.48 17.53 -10.40
N THR A 77 -9.16 16.40 -10.66
CA THR A 77 -8.54 15.11 -10.90
C THR A 77 -7.98 14.98 -12.32
N GLY A 78 -8.40 15.87 -13.23
CA GLY A 78 -7.87 15.95 -14.58
C GLY A 78 -6.41 16.45 -14.59
N ASP A 79 -5.56 15.69 -15.25
CA ASP A 79 -4.18 16.10 -15.48
C ASP A 79 -4.05 16.68 -16.90
N PRO A 80 -3.81 18.01 -17.04
CA PRO A 80 -3.69 18.62 -18.36
C PRO A 80 -2.44 18.16 -19.13
N ASN A 81 -1.49 17.51 -18.44
CA ASN A 81 -0.23 17.05 -19.02
C ASN A 81 -0.28 15.57 -19.47
N THR A 82 -1.41 14.87 -19.28
CA THR A 82 -1.52 13.49 -19.73
C THR A 82 -1.69 13.41 -21.25
N ASN A 83 -0.95 12.49 -21.85
CA ASN A 83 -1.08 12.22 -23.28
C ASN A 83 -2.37 11.42 -23.54
N ASN A 84 -3.38 12.08 -24.12
CA ASN A 84 -4.72 11.52 -24.40
C ASN A 84 -4.78 10.74 -25.73
N PHE A 85 -3.66 10.27 -26.27
CA PHE A 85 -3.70 9.44 -27.46
C PHE A 85 -4.24 8.04 -27.15
N LYS A 86 -5.35 7.69 -27.78
CA LYS A 86 -5.89 6.33 -27.72
C LYS A 86 -4.85 5.34 -28.26
N PRO A 87 -4.42 4.35 -27.45
CA PRO A 87 -3.53 3.31 -27.96
C PRO A 87 -4.22 2.48 -29.04
N ASN A 88 -3.51 2.22 -30.14
CA ASN A 88 -3.99 1.38 -31.20
C ASN A 88 -3.38 -0.02 -31.08
N LEU A 89 -4.22 -1.03 -30.83
CA LEU A 89 -3.79 -2.41 -30.68
C LEU A 89 -3.36 -2.95 -32.06
N GLN A 90 -2.07 -3.31 -32.15
CA GLN A 90 -1.53 -3.97 -33.34
C GLN A 90 -1.56 -5.49 -33.17
N PRO A 91 -1.71 -6.27 -34.28
CA PRO A 91 -1.63 -7.71 -34.19
C PRO A 91 -0.29 -8.18 -33.64
N LYS A 92 -0.32 -9.15 -32.71
CA LYS A 92 0.88 -9.79 -32.18
C LYS A 92 1.17 -11.06 -32.98
N TYR A 93 2.23 -11.00 -33.79
CA TYR A 93 2.66 -12.16 -34.57
C TYR A 93 3.65 -13.00 -33.76
N LEU A 94 3.35 -14.31 -33.64
CA LEU A 94 4.28 -15.26 -33.03
C LEU A 94 5.34 -15.65 -34.06
N ASN A 95 6.62 -15.66 -33.63
CA ASN A 95 7.73 -16.15 -34.43
C ASN A 95 8.74 -16.84 -33.50
N PHE A 96 9.56 -17.76 -34.05
CA PHE A 96 10.66 -18.35 -33.32
C PHE A 96 11.73 -17.28 -33.03
N VAL A 97 12.09 -17.14 -31.75
CA VAL A 97 13.14 -16.23 -31.31
C VAL A 97 14.41 -17.01 -30.95
N SER A 98 15.57 -16.45 -31.25
CA SER A 98 16.84 -17.08 -30.83
C SER A 98 17.03 -16.94 -29.32
N ARG A 99 17.80 -17.85 -28.71
CA ARG A 99 18.08 -17.92 -27.26
C ARG A 99 18.58 -16.61 -26.62
N ASN A 100 19.02 -15.65 -27.42
CA ASN A 100 19.54 -14.35 -26.97
C ASN A 100 18.53 -13.19 -27.11
N TYR A 101 17.26 -13.47 -27.37
CA TYR A 101 16.24 -12.44 -27.44
C TYR A 101 15.95 -11.91 -26.04
N LYS A 102 16.56 -10.76 -25.70
CA LYS A 102 16.14 -9.99 -24.51
C LYS A 102 14.78 -9.41 -24.81
N ARG A 103 13.74 -9.99 -24.24
CA ARG A 103 12.42 -9.38 -24.20
C ARG A 103 12.58 -8.01 -23.55
N SER A 104 12.27 -6.95 -24.27
CA SER A 104 12.05 -5.65 -23.66
C SER A 104 10.88 -5.85 -22.70
N SER A 105 11.15 -5.89 -21.41
CA SER A 105 10.12 -5.94 -20.38
C SER A 105 9.14 -4.81 -20.68
N ALA A 106 7.89 -5.15 -20.92
CA ALA A 106 6.82 -4.17 -20.98
C ALA A 106 6.86 -3.45 -19.64
N VAL A 107 7.23 -2.16 -19.68
CA VAL A 107 7.17 -1.31 -18.49
C VAL A 107 5.74 -1.40 -18.02
N SER A 108 5.50 -2.07 -16.89
CA SER A 108 4.23 -2.02 -16.20
C SER A 108 4.01 -0.54 -15.90
N ARG A 109 3.17 0.12 -16.68
CA ARG A 109 2.80 1.51 -16.41
C ARG A 109 1.92 1.46 -15.18
N SER A 110 2.53 1.69 -14.02
CA SER A 110 1.76 1.89 -12.81
C SER A 110 0.84 3.08 -13.01
N ASN A 111 -0.42 2.95 -12.63
CA ASN A 111 -1.38 4.05 -12.68
C ASN A 111 -1.08 5.16 -11.65
N TYR A 112 0.04 5.03 -10.93
CA TYR A 112 0.44 5.94 -9.87
C TYR A 112 1.14 7.17 -10.43
N LYS A 113 0.74 8.35 -9.95
CA LYS A 113 1.37 9.63 -10.28
C LYS A 113 2.51 9.92 -9.31
N TYR A 114 3.65 10.36 -9.81
CA TYR A 114 4.77 10.77 -8.97
C TYR A 114 4.39 11.91 -8.02
N ASN A 115 4.75 11.76 -6.75
CA ASN A 115 4.55 12.75 -5.70
C ASN A 115 5.88 13.37 -5.28
N PRO A 116 6.19 14.62 -5.69
CA PRO A 116 7.45 15.27 -5.40
C PRO A 116 7.64 15.67 -3.93
N THR A 117 6.59 15.55 -3.10
CA THR A 117 6.66 15.91 -1.67
C THR A 117 7.20 14.76 -0.80
N VAL A 118 7.23 13.55 -1.32
CA VAL A 118 7.72 12.37 -0.60
C VAL A 118 9.24 12.39 -0.52
N ARG A 119 9.76 12.40 0.71
CA ARG A 119 11.20 12.39 1.01
C ARG A 119 11.71 11.05 1.49
N SER A 120 10.84 10.18 1.90
CA SER A 120 11.17 8.82 2.35
C SER A 120 10.01 7.90 2.05
N VAL A 121 10.33 6.71 1.54
CA VAL A 121 9.35 5.64 1.30
C VAL A 121 9.66 4.49 2.23
N SER A 122 8.63 3.89 2.81
CA SER A 122 8.68 2.63 3.54
C SER A 122 7.54 1.73 3.08
N GLY A 123 7.66 0.43 3.27
CA GLY A 123 6.62 -0.51 2.90
C GLY A 123 7.06 -1.96 3.07
N ILE A 124 6.24 -2.86 2.58
CA ILE A 124 6.50 -4.30 2.57
C ILE A 124 6.48 -4.77 1.11
N VAL A 125 7.44 -5.62 0.76
CA VAL A 125 7.44 -6.32 -0.53
C VAL A 125 7.03 -7.76 -0.30
N THR A 126 6.04 -8.22 -1.06
CA THR A 126 5.50 -9.57 -1.00
C THR A 126 5.57 -10.25 -2.36
N ASP A 127 5.45 -11.58 -2.39
CA ASP A 127 5.18 -12.35 -3.60
C ASP A 127 3.68 -12.31 -3.97
N ASP A 128 3.30 -13.01 -5.01
CA ASP A 128 1.92 -13.17 -5.50
C ASP A 128 1.00 -13.90 -4.49
N SER A 129 1.58 -14.68 -3.57
CA SER A 129 0.85 -15.35 -2.49
C SER A 129 0.67 -14.46 -1.24
N GLY A 130 1.27 -13.26 -1.22
CA GLY A 130 1.29 -12.35 -0.07
C GLY A 130 2.40 -12.66 0.94
N ALA A 131 3.29 -13.63 0.69
CA ALA A 131 4.42 -13.91 1.57
C ALA A 131 5.49 -12.81 1.45
N PRO A 132 6.09 -12.33 2.57
CA PRO A 132 7.11 -11.31 2.54
C PRO A 132 8.37 -11.80 1.82
N LEU A 133 8.95 -10.94 0.99
CA LEU A 133 10.18 -11.22 0.23
C LEU A 133 11.38 -10.53 0.89
N PRO A 134 12.26 -11.28 1.60
CA PRO A 134 13.51 -10.74 2.15
C PRO A 134 14.57 -10.60 1.06
N GLY A 135 15.38 -9.54 1.15
CA GLY A 135 16.52 -9.34 0.26
C GLY A 135 16.17 -8.76 -1.13
N VAL A 136 14.95 -8.24 -1.32
CA VAL A 136 14.58 -7.49 -2.53
C VAL A 136 15.41 -6.23 -2.60
N ASN A 137 16.09 -5.99 -3.74
CA ASN A 137 16.79 -4.73 -3.96
C ASN A 137 15.82 -3.65 -4.42
N ILE A 138 15.81 -2.52 -3.71
CA ILE A 138 15.01 -1.35 -4.04
C ILE A 138 15.98 -0.20 -4.32
N GLY A 139 15.94 0.34 -5.53
CA GLY A 139 16.81 1.45 -5.95
C GLY A 139 16.01 2.59 -6.55
N GLN A 140 16.36 3.83 -6.22
CA GLN A 140 15.80 5.00 -6.90
C GLN A 140 16.42 5.11 -8.29
N THR A 141 15.60 5.16 -9.33
CA THR A 141 16.07 5.29 -10.72
C THR A 141 16.93 6.53 -10.90
N GLY A 142 17.96 6.46 -11.72
CA GLY A 142 18.86 7.60 -11.97
C GLY A 142 19.73 8.05 -10.79
N SER A 143 19.84 7.25 -9.72
CA SER A 143 20.73 7.52 -8.58
C SER A 143 21.36 6.22 -8.07
N SER A 144 22.41 6.36 -7.24
CA SER A 144 23.02 5.23 -6.52
C SER A 144 22.32 4.91 -5.19
N ASN A 145 21.21 5.59 -4.90
CA ASN A 145 20.46 5.41 -3.67
C ASN A 145 19.64 4.12 -3.72
N GLY A 146 19.84 3.23 -2.75
CA GLY A 146 19.16 1.95 -2.69
C GLY A 146 19.11 1.37 -1.29
N THR A 147 18.26 0.37 -1.10
CA THR A 147 18.09 -0.41 0.13
C THR A 147 17.67 -1.82 -0.22
N THR A 148 17.62 -2.71 0.78
CA THR A 148 17.09 -4.07 0.64
C THR A 148 16.00 -4.30 1.67
N THR A 149 15.06 -5.21 1.38
CA THR A 149 14.07 -5.66 2.36
C THR A 149 14.71 -6.51 3.45
N ASP A 150 14.19 -6.39 4.67
CA ASP A 150 14.53 -7.25 5.80
C ASP A 150 13.82 -8.62 5.72
N PHE A 151 13.93 -9.45 6.78
CA PHE A 151 13.31 -10.79 6.84
C PHE A 151 11.78 -10.76 6.78
N ASP A 152 11.16 -9.64 7.18
CA ASP A 152 9.71 -9.43 7.12
C ASP A 152 9.27 -8.76 5.80
N GLY A 153 10.17 -8.66 4.81
CA GLY A 153 9.92 -7.97 3.55
C GLY A 153 9.83 -6.44 3.69
N LYS A 154 10.12 -5.87 4.87
CA LYS A 154 10.02 -4.42 5.12
C LYS A 154 11.22 -3.68 4.57
N TYR A 155 11.00 -2.48 4.06
CA TYR A 155 12.06 -1.60 3.59
C TYR A 155 11.81 -0.15 3.97
N ARG A 156 12.88 0.63 3.95
CA ARG A 156 12.85 2.10 4.02
C ARG A 156 13.95 2.67 3.13
N ILE A 157 13.57 3.65 2.30
CA ILE A 157 14.51 4.34 1.41
C ILE A 157 14.24 5.85 1.47
N ALA A 158 15.29 6.67 1.62
CA ALA A 158 15.17 8.10 1.41
C ALA A 158 15.06 8.40 -0.09
N VAL A 159 14.23 9.35 -0.47
CA VAL A 159 14.06 9.76 -1.87
C VAL A 159 14.80 11.07 -2.09
N ASN A 160 15.75 11.05 -3.00
CA ASN A 160 16.54 12.22 -3.35
C ASN A 160 15.89 12.98 -4.51
N SER A 161 15.77 14.29 -4.39
CA SER A 161 15.20 15.16 -5.43
C SER A 161 16.04 15.21 -6.72
N SER A 162 17.32 14.83 -6.65
CA SER A 162 18.22 14.71 -7.81
C SER A 162 18.18 13.36 -8.51
N GLY A 163 17.46 12.37 -7.95
CA GLY A 163 17.25 11.06 -8.56
C GLY A 163 16.04 11.04 -9.49
N GLY A 164 15.78 9.91 -10.12
CA GLY A 164 14.55 9.69 -10.89
C GLY A 164 13.32 9.57 -9.99
N ASN A 165 12.17 9.66 -10.61
CA ASN A 165 10.86 9.70 -9.95
C ASN A 165 10.30 8.33 -9.56
N GLU A 166 11.06 7.26 -9.77
CA GLU A 166 10.60 5.88 -9.59
C GLU A 166 11.52 5.10 -8.66
N LEU A 167 10.94 4.17 -7.91
CA LEU A 167 11.66 3.10 -7.24
C LEU A 167 11.58 1.83 -8.10
N ARG A 168 12.74 1.20 -8.30
CA ARG A 168 12.87 -0.07 -8.99
C ARG A 168 13.07 -1.17 -7.97
N TYR A 169 12.22 -2.19 -8.05
CA TYR A 169 12.22 -3.38 -7.19
C TYR A 169 12.75 -4.55 -8.03
N THR A 170 13.83 -5.17 -7.57
CA THR A 170 14.47 -6.32 -8.27
C THR A 170 14.73 -7.45 -7.30
N TYR A 171 14.34 -8.66 -7.69
CA TYR A 171 14.59 -9.86 -6.92
C TYR A 171 14.82 -11.05 -7.86
N ILE A 172 15.67 -12.01 -7.45
CA ILE A 172 15.98 -13.19 -8.27
C ILE A 172 14.72 -14.07 -8.35
N GLY A 173 14.33 -14.44 -9.57
CA GLY A 173 13.13 -15.24 -9.82
C GLY A 173 11.83 -14.45 -9.93
N PHE A 174 11.88 -13.11 -9.87
CA PHE A 174 10.72 -12.24 -9.97
C PHE A 174 10.87 -11.21 -11.08
N GLU A 175 9.73 -10.73 -11.60
CA GLU A 175 9.74 -9.65 -12.57
C GLU A 175 10.16 -8.32 -11.91
N THR A 176 11.03 -7.60 -12.59
CA THR A 176 11.45 -6.26 -12.14
C THR A 176 10.29 -5.27 -12.31
N GLN A 177 9.91 -4.60 -11.24
CA GLN A 177 8.92 -3.53 -11.28
C GLN A 177 9.56 -2.17 -11.06
N SER A 178 9.09 -1.15 -11.80
CA SER A 178 9.43 0.26 -11.58
C SER A 178 8.15 1.03 -11.31
N ILE A 179 8.05 1.62 -10.11
CA ILE A 179 6.85 2.27 -9.62
C ILE A 179 7.18 3.72 -9.27
N PRO A 180 6.45 4.72 -9.81
CA PRO A 180 6.60 6.10 -9.39
C PRO A 180 6.42 6.27 -7.88
N VAL A 181 7.24 7.11 -7.25
CA VAL A 181 7.07 7.45 -5.84
C VAL A 181 5.77 8.25 -5.68
N TYR A 182 4.71 7.64 -5.19
CA TYR A 182 3.40 8.27 -5.05
C TYR A 182 2.98 8.53 -3.60
N ALA A 183 3.57 7.81 -2.64
CA ALA A 183 3.25 7.91 -1.21
C ALA A 183 4.47 7.62 -0.33
N SER A 184 4.41 8.00 0.94
CA SER A 184 5.46 7.68 1.93
C SER A 184 5.38 6.22 2.40
N MET A 185 4.26 5.53 2.15
CA MET A 185 4.10 4.11 2.36
C MET A 185 3.71 3.43 1.03
N MET A 186 4.54 2.51 0.57
CA MET A 186 4.34 1.78 -0.69
C MET A 186 4.57 0.28 -0.45
N ASN A 187 3.49 -0.47 -0.39
CA ASN A 187 3.54 -1.93 -0.38
C ASN A 187 3.55 -2.42 -1.83
N VAL A 188 4.43 -3.37 -2.13
CA VAL A 188 4.66 -3.83 -3.50
C VAL A 188 4.56 -5.34 -3.53
N GLN A 189 3.78 -5.86 -4.47
CA GLN A 189 3.70 -7.28 -4.77
C GLN A 189 4.50 -7.56 -6.05
N LEU A 190 5.47 -8.47 -5.98
CA LEU A 190 6.25 -8.90 -7.14
C LEU A 190 5.66 -10.18 -7.73
N GLU A 191 5.57 -10.22 -9.05
CA GLU A 191 5.15 -11.39 -9.79
C GLU A 191 6.35 -12.30 -10.07
N ALA A 192 6.17 -13.61 -9.87
CA ALA A 192 7.22 -14.58 -10.17
C ALA A 192 7.54 -14.58 -11.67
N ASN A 193 8.83 -14.59 -11.98
CA ASN A 193 9.27 -14.73 -13.38
C ASN A 193 9.37 -16.23 -13.71
N GLU A 194 8.37 -16.77 -14.40
CA GLU A 194 8.31 -18.19 -14.77
C GLU A 194 9.49 -18.63 -15.67
N GLU A 195 10.20 -17.71 -16.33
CA GLU A 195 11.34 -18.01 -17.21
C GLU A 195 12.67 -18.11 -16.45
N ALA A 196 12.76 -17.72 -15.16
CA ALA A 196 14.01 -17.68 -14.40
C ALA A 196 14.32 -18.95 -13.60
N LEU A 197 13.54 -20.01 -13.73
CA LEU A 197 13.68 -21.25 -12.93
C LEU A 197 14.63 -22.30 -13.53
N ASP A 198 15.40 -21.98 -14.56
CA ASP A 198 16.46 -22.85 -15.03
C ASP A 198 17.83 -22.44 -14.41
N GLU A 199 18.20 -23.21 -13.37
CA GLU A 199 19.55 -23.44 -12.83
C GLU A 199 20.34 -22.25 -12.29
N VAL A 200 20.21 -21.96 -10.98
CA VAL A 200 21.20 -21.18 -10.23
C VAL A 200 21.99 -22.09 -9.30
N VAL A 201 23.28 -22.28 -9.65
CA VAL A 201 24.31 -22.85 -8.77
C VAL A 201 24.54 -21.87 -7.60
N VAL A 202 24.17 -22.27 -6.38
CA VAL A 202 24.42 -21.53 -5.16
C VAL A 202 25.90 -21.61 -4.80
N VAL A 203 26.61 -20.49 -4.86
CA VAL A 203 27.91 -20.30 -4.18
C VAL A 203 27.62 -19.56 -2.87
N GLY A 204 27.78 -20.26 -1.76
CA GLY A 204 27.62 -19.70 -0.43
C GLY A 204 28.72 -18.71 -0.07
N TYR A 205 28.36 -17.59 0.51
CA TYR A 205 29.25 -16.72 1.28
C TYR A 205 28.71 -16.43 2.67
N GLY A 206 29.63 -16.49 3.61
CA GLY A 206 29.49 -16.62 5.02
C GLY A 206 28.98 -15.40 5.81
N ASP A 207 28.71 -15.71 7.04
CA ASP A 207 28.28 -14.90 8.19
C ASP A 207 28.95 -13.53 8.33
N GLN A 208 28.14 -12.50 8.58
CA GLN A 208 28.58 -11.33 9.33
C GLN A 208 27.60 -10.95 10.45
N LYS A 209 28.21 -10.69 11.60
CA LYS A 209 27.64 -10.50 12.93
C LYS A 209 26.75 -9.25 13.05
N ARG A 210 25.68 -9.41 13.82
CA ARG A 210 24.85 -8.37 14.39
C ARG A 210 25.64 -7.37 15.26
N ASN A 211 25.37 -6.10 15.06
CA ASN A 211 25.47 -5.10 16.14
C ASN A 211 24.16 -4.34 16.25
N ALA A 212 23.54 -4.51 17.40
CA ALA A 212 22.34 -3.80 17.82
C ALA A 212 22.70 -2.39 18.28
N ALA A 213 21.96 -1.40 17.85
CA ALA A 213 21.87 -0.12 18.52
C ALA A 213 20.40 0.28 18.67
N VAL A 214 19.90 0.12 19.88
CA VAL A 214 18.60 0.62 20.33
C VAL A 214 18.79 2.08 20.72
N GLY A 215 18.05 2.98 20.07
CA GLY A 215 17.96 4.39 20.44
C GLY A 215 16.51 4.80 20.56
N ALA A 216 15.99 4.81 21.78
CA ALA A 216 14.67 5.32 22.11
C ALA A 216 14.66 6.86 22.02
N LEU A 217 13.72 7.43 21.25
CA LEU A 217 13.30 8.82 21.39
C LEU A 217 11.80 8.87 21.66
N ALA A 218 11.45 9.01 22.93
CA ALA A 218 10.12 9.38 23.36
C ALA A 218 9.98 10.91 23.25
N GLY A 219 9.29 11.39 22.23
CA GLY A 219 8.86 12.80 22.11
C GLY A 219 7.44 12.95 22.63
N LYS A 220 7.28 13.65 23.76
CA LYS A 220 5.97 14.12 24.24
C LYS A 220 5.39 15.12 23.26
N VAL A 221 4.25 14.80 22.66
CA VAL A 221 3.41 15.77 21.96
C VAL A 221 2.33 16.23 22.95
N SER A 222 2.33 17.54 23.24
CA SER A 222 1.31 18.18 24.08
C SER A 222 -0.07 18.01 23.46
N GLY A 223 -1.04 17.60 24.30
CA GLY A 223 -2.40 17.34 23.89
C GLY A 223 -3.10 18.57 23.28
N VAL A 224 -3.60 18.39 22.08
CA VAL A 224 -4.59 19.31 21.48
C VAL A 224 -5.96 18.82 21.92
N ALA A 225 -6.68 19.66 22.64
CA ALA A 225 -8.07 19.40 22.97
C ALA A 225 -8.91 19.36 21.69
N ILE A 226 -9.50 18.21 21.41
CA ILE A 226 -10.36 18.00 20.25
C ILE A 226 -11.76 18.51 20.62
N GLN A 227 -12.19 19.60 20.00
CA GLN A 227 -13.61 19.97 19.97
C GLN A 227 -14.33 19.07 18.96
N PRO A 228 -15.60 18.68 19.21
CA PRO A 228 -16.36 17.90 18.25
C PRO A 228 -16.48 18.68 16.94
N ALA A 229 -16.05 18.06 15.85
CA ALA A 229 -16.07 18.65 14.53
C ALA A 229 -17.51 18.87 14.07
N SER A 230 -17.92 20.12 14.01
CA SER A 230 -19.06 20.52 13.19
C SER A 230 -18.69 20.27 11.72
N TYR A 231 -19.59 19.65 10.97
CA TYR A 231 -19.45 19.43 9.52
C TYR A 231 -18.94 20.69 8.82
N ASN A 232 -17.74 20.63 8.31
CA ASN A 232 -17.15 21.74 7.57
C ASN A 232 -17.54 21.61 6.10
N GLU A 233 -18.54 22.33 5.71
CA GLU A 233 -18.87 22.58 4.29
C GLU A 233 -17.77 23.42 3.62
N ASN A 234 -16.57 22.88 3.44
CA ASN A 234 -15.45 23.61 2.84
C ASN A 234 -15.49 23.63 1.31
N VAL A 235 -16.25 22.74 0.69
CA VAL A 235 -16.46 22.71 -0.76
C VAL A 235 -17.76 23.42 -1.10
N GLN A 236 -17.69 24.38 -2.03
CA GLN A 236 -18.84 25.14 -2.51
C GLN A 236 -19.64 24.35 -3.55
N ALA A 237 -18.94 23.62 -4.40
CA ALA A 237 -19.52 22.77 -5.43
C ALA A 237 -18.59 21.61 -5.75
N LYS A 238 -19.16 20.42 -5.96
CA LYS A 238 -18.53 19.27 -6.58
C LYS A 238 -19.14 19.11 -7.97
N GLU A 239 -18.34 19.22 -9.00
CA GLU A 239 -18.76 19.02 -10.38
C GLU A 239 -18.12 17.73 -10.91
N GLU A 240 -18.95 16.79 -11.27
CA GLU A 240 -18.53 15.56 -11.95
C GLU A 240 -18.73 15.69 -13.45
N SER A 241 -17.65 15.55 -14.19
CA SER A 241 -17.70 15.35 -15.63
C SER A 241 -17.45 13.87 -15.96
N LEU A 242 -17.64 13.48 -17.23
CA LEU A 242 -17.42 12.09 -17.66
C LEU A 242 -16.00 11.54 -17.37
N THR A 243 -15.03 12.41 -17.14
CA THR A 243 -13.60 12.03 -17.00
C THR A 243 -12.92 12.65 -15.79
N ASN A 244 -13.50 13.66 -15.17
CA ASN A 244 -12.86 14.45 -14.12
C ASN A 244 -13.83 14.88 -13.05
N THR A 245 -13.37 14.90 -11.81
CA THR A 245 -14.07 15.52 -10.68
C THR A 245 -13.37 16.83 -10.31
N ARG A 246 -14.16 17.87 -10.07
CA ARG A 246 -13.70 19.20 -9.67
C ARG A 246 -14.29 19.56 -8.31
N PHE A 247 -13.43 20.02 -7.41
CA PHE A 247 -13.81 20.49 -6.08
C PHE A 247 -13.54 22.01 -6.00
N GLU A 248 -14.59 22.79 -5.92
CA GLU A 248 -14.49 24.23 -5.75
C GLU A 248 -14.38 24.56 -4.25
N ILE A 249 -13.22 25.04 -3.82
CA ILE A 249 -12.92 25.32 -2.42
C ILE A 249 -13.48 26.70 -2.04
N LYS A 250 -14.31 26.75 -1.00
CA LYS A 250 -14.96 27.99 -0.54
C LYS A 250 -13.98 29.01 0.02
N LYS A 251 -13.03 28.52 0.81
CA LYS A 251 -12.05 29.36 1.49
C LYS A 251 -10.94 29.72 0.52
N ARG A 252 -10.48 30.96 0.61
CA ARG A 252 -9.28 31.40 -0.09
C ARG A 252 -8.03 31.00 0.67
N TYR A 253 -6.97 30.70 -0.06
CA TYR A 253 -5.71 30.23 0.51
C TYR A 253 -4.53 31.05 -0.01
N SER A 254 -3.55 31.23 0.86
CA SER A 254 -2.23 31.71 0.47
C SER A 254 -1.24 30.54 0.50
N ILE A 255 -0.57 30.27 -0.62
CA ILE A 255 0.34 29.14 -0.79
C ILE A 255 1.67 29.67 -1.30
N ALA A 256 2.70 29.57 -0.46
CA ALA A 256 4.03 30.02 -0.82
C ALA A 256 4.68 29.12 -1.90
N SER A 257 5.54 29.73 -2.72
CA SER A 257 6.27 29.00 -3.77
C SER A 257 7.56 28.36 -3.23
N ASN A 258 7.41 27.43 -2.30
CA ASN A 258 8.53 26.78 -1.60
C ASN A 258 8.44 25.25 -1.52
N SER A 259 7.47 24.64 -2.21
CA SER A 259 7.14 23.21 -2.15
C SER A 259 6.65 22.70 -0.78
N ASP A 260 6.39 23.56 0.19
CA ASP A 260 5.72 23.16 1.43
C ASP A 260 4.29 22.73 1.13
N ILE A 261 3.81 21.76 1.91
CA ILE A 261 2.46 21.22 1.73
C ILE A 261 1.46 22.06 2.50
N THR A 262 0.48 22.57 1.78
CA THR A 262 -0.71 23.20 2.38
C THR A 262 -1.84 22.18 2.41
N THR A 263 -2.33 21.83 3.60
CA THR A 263 -3.45 20.90 3.76
C THR A 263 -4.78 21.65 3.66
N ILE A 264 -5.65 21.19 2.78
CA ILE A 264 -6.98 21.75 2.54
C ILE A 264 -8.01 20.64 2.80
N GLU A 265 -9.01 20.94 3.59
CA GLU A 265 -10.14 20.04 3.80
C GLU A 265 -11.09 20.12 2.60
N ILE A 266 -11.39 18.98 2.00
CA ILE A 266 -12.35 18.86 0.88
C ILE A 266 -13.72 18.51 1.42
N ASP A 267 -13.86 17.37 2.14
CA ASP A 267 -15.16 16.88 2.62
C ASP A 267 -14.98 16.00 3.86
N ALA A 268 -16.09 15.67 4.52
CA ALA A 268 -16.13 14.75 5.64
C ALA A 268 -17.34 13.83 5.51
N PHE A 269 -17.13 12.53 5.71
CA PHE A 269 -18.16 11.51 5.55
C PHE A 269 -18.24 10.62 6.79
N ASP A 270 -19.45 10.24 7.15
CA ASP A 270 -19.71 9.18 8.13
C ASP A 270 -19.95 7.87 7.38
N LEU A 271 -18.97 6.95 7.45
CA LEU A 271 -18.99 5.67 6.78
C LEU A 271 -19.59 4.61 7.70
N GLN A 272 -20.64 3.95 7.25
CA GLN A 272 -21.14 2.77 7.94
C GLN A 272 -20.14 1.63 7.76
N ALA A 273 -19.69 1.04 8.85
CA ALA A 273 -18.72 -0.03 8.83
C ALA A 273 -19.15 -1.22 9.70
N SER A 274 -18.79 -2.40 9.28
CA SER A 274 -18.82 -3.60 10.12
C SER A 274 -17.43 -3.86 10.68
N TYR A 275 -17.37 -4.19 11.97
CA TYR A 275 -16.09 -4.39 12.67
C TYR A 275 -15.86 -5.87 12.96
N GLN A 276 -14.65 -6.32 12.73
CA GLN A 276 -14.22 -7.67 13.05
C GLN A 276 -12.74 -7.69 13.43
N HIS A 277 -12.33 -8.71 14.15
CA HIS A 277 -10.91 -8.94 14.39
C HIS A 277 -10.37 -9.91 13.33
N TYR A 278 -9.09 -9.75 13.01
CA TYR A 278 -8.38 -10.58 12.05
C TYR A 278 -7.04 -11.03 12.62
N ALA A 279 -6.70 -12.28 12.41
CA ALA A 279 -5.40 -12.85 12.77
C ALA A 279 -4.91 -13.86 11.74
N ALA A 280 -3.65 -13.74 11.36
CA ALA A 280 -2.92 -14.70 10.53
C ALA A 280 -1.57 -15.04 11.20
N PRO A 281 -1.57 -15.92 12.22
CA PRO A 281 -0.44 -16.12 13.11
C PRO A 281 0.80 -16.75 12.46
N GLU A 282 0.69 -17.33 11.28
CA GLU A 282 1.85 -17.72 10.48
C GLU A 282 2.68 -16.51 10.07
N LEU A 283 2.03 -15.37 9.78
CA LEU A 283 2.69 -14.13 9.34
C LEU A 283 2.99 -13.22 10.52
N ASN A 284 2.02 -13.08 11.43
CA ASN A 284 2.11 -12.18 12.58
C ASN A 284 1.14 -12.63 13.67
N GLU A 285 1.62 -12.86 14.90
CA GLU A 285 0.79 -13.30 16.02
C GLU A 285 -0.08 -12.18 16.63
N ASN A 286 0.01 -10.94 16.13
CA ASN A 286 -0.89 -9.88 16.54
C ASN A 286 -2.29 -10.06 15.96
N VAL A 287 -3.27 -9.61 16.72
CA VAL A 287 -4.67 -9.55 16.29
C VAL A 287 -4.99 -8.12 15.90
N PHE A 288 -5.49 -7.94 14.69
CA PHE A 288 -5.86 -6.63 14.15
C PHE A 288 -7.35 -6.41 14.26
N LEU A 289 -7.77 -5.23 14.70
CA LEU A 289 -9.13 -4.77 14.55
C LEU A 289 -9.28 -4.22 13.13
N THR A 290 -10.21 -4.75 12.36
CA THR A 290 -10.53 -4.29 11.00
C THR A 290 -11.94 -3.77 10.91
N ALA A 291 -12.13 -2.80 10.04
CA ALA A 291 -13.41 -2.26 9.67
C ALA A 291 -13.63 -2.46 8.17
N THR A 292 -14.80 -2.97 7.81
CA THR A 292 -15.20 -3.16 6.42
C THR A 292 -16.30 -2.16 6.09
N VAL A 293 -16.04 -1.28 5.13
CA VAL A 293 -16.98 -0.30 4.59
C VAL A 293 -17.50 -0.81 3.26
N THR A 294 -18.82 -0.90 3.13
CA THR A 294 -19.51 -1.21 1.86
C THR A 294 -20.02 0.07 1.21
N ASP A 295 -20.37 0.01 -0.08
CA ASP A 295 -20.88 1.14 -0.86
C ASP A 295 -19.95 2.38 -0.82
N TRP A 296 -18.64 2.14 -0.72
CA TRP A 296 -17.65 3.20 -0.62
C TRP A 296 -17.49 4.00 -1.93
N GLU A 297 -17.89 3.44 -3.07
CA GLU A 297 -17.85 4.08 -4.40
C GLU A 297 -18.63 5.39 -4.45
N ARG A 298 -19.72 5.50 -3.68
CA ARG A 298 -20.55 6.71 -3.63
C ARG A 298 -19.84 7.95 -3.09
N TYR A 299 -18.68 7.78 -2.46
CA TYR A 299 -17.90 8.88 -1.91
C TYR A 299 -16.83 9.41 -2.88
N ASP A 300 -16.67 8.78 -4.06
CA ASP A 300 -15.68 9.15 -5.09
C ASP A 300 -14.28 9.36 -4.52
N LEU A 301 -13.88 8.46 -3.65
CA LEU A 301 -12.56 8.51 -3.03
C LEU A 301 -11.50 8.30 -4.11
N LEU A 302 -10.49 9.14 -4.06
CA LEU A 302 -9.30 8.98 -4.91
C LEU A 302 -8.26 8.13 -4.20
N GLN A 303 -7.36 7.55 -4.98
CA GLN A 303 -6.24 6.85 -4.41
C GLN A 303 -5.36 7.80 -3.60
N GLY A 304 -5.13 7.46 -2.32
CA GLY A 304 -4.36 8.31 -1.43
C GLY A 304 -3.95 7.62 -0.13
N GLU A 305 -3.12 8.29 0.64
CA GLU A 305 -2.70 7.87 1.97
C GLU A 305 -3.73 8.31 3.01
N ALA A 306 -3.98 7.47 4.01
CA ALA A 306 -4.86 7.75 5.12
C ALA A 306 -4.14 7.55 6.46
N ASN A 307 -4.25 8.53 7.37
CA ASN A 307 -3.96 8.32 8.78
C ASN A 307 -5.15 7.67 9.46
N ILE A 308 -4.89 6.76 10.36
CA ILE A 308 -5.90 6.05 11.13
C ILE A 308 -5.81 6.47 12.59
N TYR A 309 -6.95 6.84 13.15
CA TYR A 309 -7.13 7.13 14.58
C TYR A 309 -8.23 6.22 15.12
N PHE A 310 -7.93 5.52 16.21
CA PHE A 310 -8.87 4.68 16.92
C PHE A 310 -8.91 5.06 18.39
N GLU A 311 -10.11 5.25 18.96
CA GLU A 311 -10.30 5.70 20.34
C GLU A 311 -9.43 6.93 20.71
N GLY A 312 -9.38 7.91 19.80
CA GLY A 312 -8.59 9.13 19.96
C GLY A 312 -7.07 8.97 19.82
N SER A 313 -6.56 7.75 19.58
CA SER A 313 -5.13 7.47 19.45
C SER A 313 -4.75 7.21 17.99
N TYR A 314 -3.57 7.68 17.60
CA TYR A 314 -3.02 7.38 16.28
C TYR A 314 -2.65 5.89 16.18
N ALA A 315 -3.28 5.15 15.27
CA ALA A 315 -3.10 3.71 15.07
C ALA A 315 -2.14 3.37 13.93
N GLY A 316 -1.91 4.31 13.00
CA GLY A 316 -1.00 4.08 11.88
C GLY A 316 -1.48 4.73 10.58
N LYS A 317 -0.95 4.23 9.46
CA LYS A 317 -1.30 4.67 8.12
C LYS A 317 -1.76 3.49 7.28
N THR A 318 -2.64 3.79 6.32
CA THR A 318 -3.05 2.85 5.26
C THR A 318 -3.12 3.56 3.92
N ALA A 319 -3.28 2.81 2.85
CA ALA A 319 -3.57 3.36 1.53
C ALA A 319 -5.04 3.07 1.17
N ILE A 320 -5.76 4.08 0.73
CA ILE A 320 -7.05 3.93 0.09
C ILE A 320 -6.80 3.72 -1.40
N SER A 321 -7.29 2.61 -1.95
CA SER A 321 -7.14 2.29 -3.37
C SER A 321 -8.51 1.95 -3.96
N PRO A 322 -9.21 2.91 -4.52
CA PRO A 322 -10.52 2.69 -5.14
C PRO A 322 -10.45 1.89 -6.45
N LEU A 323 -9.25 1.61 -6.96
CA LEU A 323 -9.04 0.75 -8.13
C LEU A 323 -9.11 -0.75 -7.81
N ALA A 324 -9.16 -1.11 -6.53
CA ALA A 324 -9.43 -2.49 -6.14
C ALA A 324 -10.86 -2.87 -6.59
N THR A 325 -10.99 -3.97 -7.32
CA THR A 325 -12.28 -4.46 -7.87
C THR A 325 -13.19 -5.10 -6.81
N THR A 326 -13.00 -4.73 -5.54
CA THR A 326 -13.76 -5.27 -4.41
C THR A 326 -14.89 -4.33 -4.03
N ASP A 327 -16.08 -4.88 -3.80
CA ASP A 327 -17.27 -4.13 -3.39
C ASP A 327 -17.15 -3.56 -1.95
N SER A 328 -16.03 -3.77 -1.28
CA SER A 328 -15.79 -3.34 0.09
C SER A 328 -14.39 -2.79 0.29
N LEU A 329 -14.27 -1.74 1.09
CA LEU A 329 -13.02 -1.16 1.55
C LEU A 329 -12.71 -1.71 2.95
N GLU A 330 -11.59 -2.43 3.07
CA GLU A 330 -11.12 -2.96 4.34
C GLU A 330 -10.07 -2.03 4.95
N ILE A 331 -10.26 -1.65 6.22
CA ILE A 331 -9.41 -0.70 6.94
C ILE A 331 -8.93 -1.35 8.22
N SER A 332 -7.62 -1.45 8.40
CA SER A 332 -7.04 -1.89 9.68
C SER A 332 -6.99 -0.74 10.67
N LEU A 333 -7.68 -0.88 11.80
CA LEU A 333 -7.72 0.12 12.87
C LEU A 333 -6.59 -0.05 13.90
N GLY A 334 -5.72 -1.04 13.69
CA GLY A 334 -4.57 -1.30 14.55
C GLY A 334 -4.66 -2.62 15.29
N ILE A 335 -3.72 -2.83 16.23
CA ILE A 335 -3.58 -4.07 16.99
C ILE A 335 -4.44 -4.01 18.26
N ASP A 336 -5.22 -5.05 18.52
CA ASP A 336 -5.91 -5.24 19.80
C ASP A 336 -5.10 -6.19 20.72
N PRO A 337 -4.38 -5.66 21.72
CA PRO A 337 -3.56 -6.47 22.59
C PRO A 337 -4.35 -7.33 23.59
N ASN A 338 -5.67 -7.12 23.68
CA ASN A 338 -6.53 -7.89 24.58
C ASN A 338 -6.96 -9.24 23.97
N ILE A 339 -6.64 -9.51 22.72
CA ILE A 339 -6.85 -10.80 22.09
C ILE A 339 -5.48 -11.40 21.80
N ILE A 340 -5.22 -12.56 22.38
CA ILE A 340 -3.94 -13.23 22.26
C ILE A 340 -4.11 -14.42 21.31
N VAL A 341 -3.27 -14.49 20.29
CA VAL A 341 -3.16 -15.63 19.40
C VAL A 341 -1.75 -16.18 19.46
N LYS A 342 -1.62 -17.49 19.54
CA LYS A 342 -0.35 -18.20 19.53
C LYS A 342 -0.40 -19.37 18.59
N ARG A 343 0.59 -19.51 17.71
CA ARG A 343 0.75 -20.65 16.79
C ARG A 343 1.92 -21.50 17.21
N GLU A 344 1.68 -22.75 17.47
CA GLU A 344 2.72 -23.70 17.88
C GLU A 344 2.77 -24.91 16.94
N LYS A 345 3.98 -25.30 16.56
CA LYS A 345 4.20 -26.53 15.83
C LYS A 345 4.20 -27.72 16.81
N LYS A 346 3.46 -28.77 16.50
CA LYS A 346 3.45 -30.02 17.28
C LYS A 346 4.63 -30.89 16.90
N ASP A 347 5.54 -31.15 17.84
CA ASP A 347 6.77 -31.92 17.60
C ASP A 347 6.57 -33.44 17.44
N ASN A 348 5.38 -33.97 17.70
CA ASN A 348 5.10 -35.41 17.68
C ASN A 348 4.94 -36.03 16.28
N PHE A 349 4.99 -35.21 15.22
CA PHE A 349 4.92 -35.68 13.84
C PHE A 349 6.32 -35.97 13.29
N LYS A 350 6.76 -37.22 13.44
CA LYS A 350 8.04 -37.67 12.89
C LYS A 350 7.92 -37.86 11.38
N SER A 351 8.86 -37.26 10.65
CA SER A 351 9.07 -37.58 9.23
C SER A 351 9.28 -39.08 9.05
N LYS A 352 8.30 -39.76 8.47
CA LYS A 352 8.41 -41.20 8.14
C LYS A 352 9.19 -41.32 6.83
N SER A 353 10.39 -41.90 6.88
CA SER A 353 11.09 -42.30 5.68
C SER A 353 10.61 -43.68 5.26
N PHE A 354 9.81 -43.80 4.19
CA PHE A 354 9.45 -45.08 3.60
C PHE A 354 10.59 -45.70 2.79
N LEU A 355 10.64 -47.02 2.71
CA LEU A 355 11.48 -47.79 1.76
C LEU A 355 11.03 -47.45 0.33
N GLY A 356 11.74 -46.56 -0.32
CA GLY A 356 11.43 -46.05 -1.68
C GLY A 356 12.08 -44.72 -1.99
N GLY A 357 11.93 -44.23 -3.19
CA GLY A 357 12.47 -42.94 -3.69
C GLY A 357 11.77 -41.71 -3.16
N THR A 358 10.79 -41.82 -2.22
CA THR A 358 9.95 -40.71 -1.76
C THR A 358 10.26 -40.32 -0.31
N ARG A 359 10.32 -39.03 -0.03
CA ARG A 359 10.37 -38.49 1.32
C ARG A 359 8.98 -37.98 1.71
N VAL A 360 8.58 -38.23 2.96
CA VAL A 360 7.31 -37.76 3.53
C VAL A 360 7.63 -36.89 4.72
N VAL A 361 7.10 -35.69 4.75
CA VAL A 361 7.20 -34.75 5.86
C VAL A 361 5.79 -34.41 6.34
N ALA A 362 5.48 -34.82 7.58
CA ALA A 362 4.22 -34.45 8.23
C ALA A 362 4.43 -33.23 9.11
N LYS A 363 3.49 -32.30 9.05
CA LYS A 363 3.43 -31.11 9.91
C LYS A 363 2.06 -31.02 10.58
N ALA A 364 2.06 -30.64 11.85
CA ALA A 364 0.86 -30.32 12.59
C ALA A 364 1.07 -29.05 13.40
N PHE A 365 0.02 -28.26 13.49
CA PHE A 365 0.02 -26.99 14.18
C PHE A 365 -1.17 -26.88 15.13
N GLU A 366 -0.96 -26.16 16.21
CA GLU A 366 -2.00 -25.77 17.14
C GLU A 366 -2.02 -24.25 17.23
N ILE A 367 -3.20 -23.67 17.07
CA ILE A 367 -3.43 -22.24 17.21
C ILE A 367 -4.34 -22.05 18.42
N SER A 368 -3.82 -21.39 19.45
CA SER A 368 -4.57 -21.03 20.65
C SER A 368 -4.98 -19.57 20.56
N VAL A 369 -6.27 -19.31 20.73
CA VAL A 369 -6.84 -17.95 20.74
C VAL A 369 -7.49 -17.69 22.08
N ARG A 370 -7.23 -16.52 22.69
CA ARG A 370 -7.81 -16.10 23.96
C ARG A 370 -8.34 -14.67 23.88
N ASN A 371 -9.63 -14.51 24.21
CA ASN A 371 -10.26 -13.22 24.41
C ASN A 371 -10.11 -12.77 25.86
N ASN A 372 -9.34 -11.71 26.13
CA ASN A 372 -9.19 -11.12 27.47
C ASN A 372 -10.15 -9.94 27.71
N LYS A 373 -11.01 -9.61 26.72
CA LYS A 373 -12.03 -8.54 26.88
C LYS A 373 -13.22 -9.02 27.74
N ASN A 374 -14.03 -8.07 28.15
CA ASN A 374 -15.28 -8.33 28.86
C ASN A 374 -16.49 -8.35 27.90
N SER A 375 -16.24 -8.30 26.60
CA SER A 375 -17.23 -8.37 25.51
C SER A 375 -16.95 -9.54 24.60
N THR A 376 -17.98 -10.00 23.90
CA THR A 376 -17.85 -10.99 22.81
C THR A 376 -17.06 -10.38 21.64
N VAL A 377 -16.23 -11.18 21.00
CA VAL A 377 -15.37 -10.78 19.90
C VAL A 377 -15.62 -11.70 18.71
N ASN A 378 -15.86 -11.13 17.54
CA ASN A 378 -15.87 -11.83 16.27
C ASN A 378 -14.46 -11.76 15.66
N LEU A 379 -13.84 -12.92 15.45
CA LEU A 379 -12.48 -13.04 14.92
C LEU A 379 -12.46 -13.93 13.67
N ILE A 380 -11.89 -13.41 12.60
CA ILE A 380 -11.44 -14.20 11.46
C ILE A 380 -10.01 -14.64 11.74
N LEU A 381 -9.84 -15.95 11.86
CA LEU A 381 -8.53 -16.58 12.02
C LEU A 381 -8.17 -17.26 10.70
N GLU A 382 -7.03 -16.93 10.13
CA GLU A 382 -6.53 -17.55 8.91
C GLU A 382 -5.17 -18.20 9.13
N ASP A 383 -4.98 -19.35 8.48
CA ASP A 383 -3.70 -20.03 8.35
C ASP A 383 -3.69 -20.74 6.98
N ARG A 384 -2.64 -21.47 6.63
CA ARG A 384 -2.58 -22.12 5.32
C ARG A 384 -1.89 -23.48 5.35
N ILE A 385 -2.33 -24.32 4.42
CA ILE A 385 -1.65 -25.54 4.01
C ILE A 385 -0.98 -25.24 2.66
N PRO A 386 0.30 -25.59 2.45
CA PRO A 386 0.96 -25.29 1.18
C PRO A 386 0.28 -26.01 0.01
N VAL A 387 0.13 -25.35 -1.12
CA VAL A 387 -0.33 -25.93 -2.38
C VAL A 387 0.85 -26.21 -3.29
N SER A 388 0.78 -27.27 -4.07
CA SER A 388 1.87 -27.66 -4.96
C SER A 388 1.56 -27.32 -6.40
N GLN A 389 2.44 -26.59 -7.05
CA GLN A 389 2.43 -26.38 -8.51
C GLN A 389 3.20 -27.47 -9.27
N ASN A 390 3.94 -28.34 -8.56
CA ASN A 390 4.76 -29.40 -9.15
C ASN A 390 4.09 -30.78 -8.97
N LYS A 391 3.92 -31.54 -10.06
CA LYS A 391 3.28 -32.86 -10.07
C LYS A 391 4.03 -33.92 -9.22
N GLU A 392 5.33 -33.74 -8.97
CA GLU A 392 6.13 -34.62 -8.13
C GLU A 392 6.00 -34.34 -6.63
N ILE A 393 5.45 -33.18 -6.25
CA ILE A 393 5.17 -32.78 -4.86
C ILE A 393 3.68 -32.95 -4.62
N LYS A 394 3.34 -33.78 -3.65
CA LYS A 394 1.92 -34.04 -3.28
C LYS A 394 1.68 -33.62 -1.83
N VAL A 395 0.68 -32.78 -1.63
CA VAL A 395 0.14 -32.46 -0.31
C VAL A 395 -1.06 -33.34 -0.06
N SER A 396 -1.07 -34.06 1.04
CA SER A 396 -2.10 -35.09 1.37
C SER A 396 -2.33 -35.13 2.88
N ASP A 397 -3.29 -35.98 3.30
CA ASP A 397 -3.62 -36.23 4.69
C ASP A 397 -3.87 -34.94 5.48
N GLN A 398 -4.68 -34.06 4.87
CA GLN A 398 -5.03 -32.75 5.41
C GLN A 398 -6.15 -32.90 6.44
N GLU A 399 -5.87 -32.45 7.67
CA GLU A 399 -6.86 -32.30 8.73
C GLU A 399 -7.03 -30.81 9.00
N THR A 400 -8.22 -30.28 8.80
CA THR A 400 -8.47 -28.82 8.81
C THR A 400 -9.31 -28.33 9.98
N ALA A 401 -9.73 -29.23 10.89
CA ALA A 401 -10.47 -28.91 12.11
C ALA A 401 -11.55 -27.83 11.94
N ASP A 402 -12.59 -28.10 11.18
CA ASP A 402 -13.73 -27.20 10.92
C ASP A 402 -13.40 -25.86 10.20
N ALA A 403 -12.21 -25.71 9.63
CA ALA A 403 -11.91 -24.57 8.78
C ALA A 403 -12.67 -24.61 7.45
N GLU A 404 -13.08 -23.44 6.97
CA GLU A 404 -13.38 -23.26 5.55
C GLU A 404 -12.04 -23.38 4.79
N TYR A 405 -11.88 -24.42 3.99
CA TYR A 405 -10.62 -24.67 3.26
C TYR A 405 -10.78 -24.37 1.77
N THR A 406 -9.91 -23.55 1.23
CA THR A 406 -9.87 -23.23 -0.20
C THR A 406 -8.71 -24.00 -0.86
N GLU A 407 -9.04 -25.01 -1.68
CA GLU A 407 -8.04 -25.91 -2.29
C GLU A 407 -7.05 -25.17 -3.20
N GLU A 408 -7.50 -24.16 -3.96
CA GLU A 408 -6.66 -23.42 -4.91
C GLU A 408 -5.56 -22.61 -4.22
N THR A 409 -5.85 -22.06 -3.04
CA THR A 409 -4.92 -21.19 -2.30
C THR A 409 -4.31 -21.85 -1.09
N GLY A 410 -4.89 -22.95 -0.63
CA GLY A 410 -4.50 -23.63 0.61
C GLY A 410 -4.93 -22.91 1.88
N ILE A 411 -5.72 -21.85 1.79
CA ILE A 411 -6.13 -21.04 2.95
C ILE A 411 -7.14 -21.79 3.80
N LEU A 412 -6.88 -21.81 5.10
CA LEU A 412 -7.75 -22.24 6.17
C LEU A 412 -8.34 -21.02 6.84
N LYS A 413 -9.67 -20.93 6.94
CA LYS A 413 -10.38 -19.81 7.54
C LYS A 413 -11.35 -20.28 8.60
N TRP A 414 -11.22 -19.77 9.81
CA TRP A 414 -12.16 -19.99 10.91
C TRP A 414 -12.86 -18.67 11.27
N LYS A 415 -14.19 -18.71 11.35
CA LYS A 415 -15.01 -17.62 11.88
C LYS A 415 -15.32 -17.92 13.33
N LEU A 416 -14.70 -17.20 14.24
CA LEU A 416 -14.78 -17.47 15.68
C LEU A 416 -15.60 -16.39 16.38
N GLU A 417 -16.60 -16.80 17.13
CA GLU A 417 -17.28 -15.95 18.10
C GLU A 417 -16.76 -16.32 19.51
N LEU A 418 -15.98 -15.44 20.08
CA LEU A 418 -15.30 -15.63 21.35
C LEU A 418 -16.03 -14.91 22.48
N ALA A 419 -16.70 -15.64 23.35
CA ALA A 419 -17.30 -15.06 24.55
C ALA A 419 -16.25 -14.34 25.43
N PRO A 420 -16.69 -13.44 26.35
CA PRO A 420 -15.78 -12.80 27.31
C PRO A 420 -14.91 -13.82 28.04
N LYS A 421 -13.58 -13.57 28.13
CA LYS A 421 -12.59 -14.41 28.79
C LYS A 421 -12.44 -15.82 28.25
N ALA A 422 -13.08 -16.15 27.14
CA ALA A 422 -13.02 -17.47 26.54
C ALA A 422 -11.69 -17.72 25.81
N SER A 423 -11.37 -19.00 25.68
CA SER A 423 -10.26 -19.48 24.86
C SER A 423 -10.73 -20.59 23.94
N VAL A 424 -10.17 -20.65 22.75
CA VAL A 424 -10.42 -21.71 21.77
C VAL A 424 -9.08 -22.18 21.20
N THR A 425 -9.03 -23.46 20.83
CA THR A 425 -7.86 -24.04 20.18
C THR A 425 -8.29 -24.66 18.85
N LYS A 426 -7.54 -24.36 17.79
CA LYS A 426 -7.69 -24.97 16.48
C LYS A 426 -6.43 -25.76 16.13
N ASN A 427 -6.62 -26.90 15.52
CA ASN A 427 -5.52 -27.76 15.11
C ASN A 427 -5.67 -28.06 13.62
N PHE A 428 -4.56 -28.11 12.91
CA PHE A 428 -4.53 -28.60 11.54
C PHE A 428 -3.25 -29.37 11.28
N SER A 429 -3.30 -30.28 10.30
CA SER A 429 -2.14 -31.07 9.91
C SER A 429 -2.16 -31.39 8.42
N PHE A 430 -0.98 -31.69 7.87
CA PHE A 430 -0.81 -32.12 6.50
C PHE A 430 0.48 -32.91 6.32
N GLU A 431 0.52 -33.72 5.25
CA GLU A 431 1.72 -34.42 4.80
C GLU A 431 2.17 -33.91 3.43
N VAL A 432 3.47 -33.67 3.27
CA VAL A 432 4.07 -33.35 1.98
C VAL A 432 4.97 -34.51 1.54
N ARG A 433 4.71 -35.04 0.34
CA ARG A 433 5.43 -36.16 -0.27
C ARG A 433 6.19 -35.69 -1.52
N TYR A 434 7.49 -35.95 -1.58
CA TYR A 434 8.34 -35.55 -2.70
C TYR A 434 9.53 -36.50 -2.89
N PRO A 435 10.23 -36.48 -4.07
CA PRO A 435 11.36 -37.36 -4.36
C PRO A 435 12.54 -37.14 -3.40
N LYS A 436 13.16 -38.23 -2.95
CA LYS A 436 14.42 -38.17 -2.19
C LYS A 436 15.53 -37.50 -3.02
N GLY A 437 16.35 -36.71 -2.36
CA GLY A 437 17.47 -35.99 -3.01
C GLY A 437 17.08 -34.61 -3.57
N ARG A 438 15.81 -34.21 -3.47
CA ARG A 438 15.39 -32.84 -3.74
C ARG A 438 15.04 -32.11 -2.44
N ASN A 439 15.29 -30.81 -2.41
CA ASN A 439 14.87 -29.92 -1.31
C ASN A 439 13.62 -29.16 -1.75
N ILE A 440 12.72 -28.93 -0.80
CA ILE A 440 11.55 -28.07 -0.97
C ILE A 440 11.59 -26.99 0.08
N ASN A 441 11.02 -25.84 -0.22
CA ASN A 441 10.74 -24.76 0.72
C ASN A 441 9.45 -25.12 1.51
N LEU A 442 9.58 -25.56 2.75
CA LEU A 442 8.44 -26.00 3.56
C LEU A 442 8.53 -25.46 4.99
#